data_2b16891d6f78bebcacf4dbe5664f98c3
#
_entry.id   2b16891d6f78bebcacf4dbe5664f98c3
#
_cell.length_a   1.000
_cell.length_b   1.000
_cell.length_c   1.000
_cell.angle_alpha   90.00
_cell.angle_beta   90.00
_cell.angle_gamma   90.00
#
_symmetry.space_group_name_H-M   'P 1'
#
loop_
_entity.id
_entity.type
_entity.pdbx_description
1 polymer ?
#
loop_
_entity_poly.entity_id
_entity_poly.type
_entity_poly.pdbx_seq_one_letter_code
_entity_poly.pdbx_strand_id
1 'polypeptide(L)'
;MSDSTDVHIQLSQTPGPVRKGALRIAGFAADFGETDKAGIPKLWDRLIARMPFEGGLGETFGVCSAAASGSEPGAMRYLAGVHLSESAPAPEGLAMVDLPPRTYLVFRQVMDGGPLQPQMLAAAREIWGERLPRSGHRLAQAPDLEFYPVDFTPDQAGAWVEWWIPVEV
;
A
#
# COMPACT_ATOMS: atom_id res chain seq x y z
N MET A 1 -21.33 -22.73 -14.89
CA MET A 1 -21.09 -21.39 -15.44
C MET A 1 -20.35 -20.58 -14.40
N SER A 2 -19.06 -20.47 -14.57
CA SER A 2 -18.25 -19.58 -13.74
C SER A 2 -18.36 -18.18 -14.35
N ASP A 3 -19.16 -17.33 -13.73
CA ASP A 3 -19.08 -15.89 -13.95
C ASP A 3 -17.75 -15.44 -13.37
N SER A 4 -16.67 -15.68 -14.10
CA SER A 4 -15.45 -14.95 -13.84
C SER A 4 -15.69 -13.54 -14.37
N THR A 5 -16.19 -12.69 -13.50
CA THR A 5 -16.13 -11.24 -13.75
C THR A 5 -14.63 -10.95 -13.79
N ASP A 6 -14.06 -10.99 -14.98
CA ASP A 6 -12.70 -10.52 -15.19
C ASP A 6 -12.69 -9.05 -14.86
N VAL A 7 -12.23 -8.72 -13.65
CA VAL A 7 -12.02 -7.34 -13.26
C VAL A 7 -10.91 -6.80 -14.13
N HIS A 8 -11.30 -5.97 -15.11
CA HIS A 8 -10.33 -5.32 -15.98
C HIS A 8 -9.62 -4.21 -15.21
N ILE A 9 -8.30 -4.33 -15.10
CA ILE A 9 -7.49 -3.32 -14.41
C ILE A 9 -6.62 -2.55 -15.40
N GLN A 10 -6.45 -1.25 -15.13
CA GLN A 10 -5.48 -0.41 -15.83
C GLN A 10 -4.23 -0.27 -14.95
N LEU A 11 -3.22 -1.05 -15.27
CA LEU A 11 -1.98 -1.10 -14.52
C LEU A 11 -0.82 -0.74 -15.43
N SER A 12 -0.11 0.34 -15.12
CA SER A 12 1.11 0.75 -15.82
C SER A 12 2.31 0.66 -14.89
N GLN A 13 3.49 0.47 -15.47
CA GLN A 13 4.75 0.39 -14.75
C GLN A 13 5.69 1.49 -15.23
N THR A 14 6.41 2.12 -14.28
CA THR A 14 7.47 3.07 -14.63
C THR A 14 8.61 2.34 -15.38
N PRO A 15 9.29 3.01 -16.34
CA PRO A 15 10.46 2.44 -16.98
C PRO A 15 11.60 2.31 -15.94
N GLY A 16 11.84 1.09 -15.49
CA GLY A 16 12.88 0.80 -14.52
C GLY A 16 12.57 1.21 -13.09
N PRO A 17 13.49 0.89 -12.15
CA PRO A 17 13.32 1.23 -10.74
C PRO A 17 13.40 2.73 -10.48
N VAL A 18 12.67 3.18 -9.45
CA VAL A 18 12.60 4.58 -9.03
C VAL A 18 13.14 4.71 -7.62
N ARG A 19 14.04 5.67 -7.40
CA ARG A 19 14.56 6.01 -6.08
C ARG A 19 13.58 6.94 -5.37
N LYS A 20 13.17 6.57 -4.16
CA LYS A 20 12.32 7.39 -3.29
C LYS A 20 13.11 7.79 -2.06
N GLY A 21 12.86 9.01 -1.56
CA GLY A 21 13.44 9.50 -0.33
C GLY A 21 12.88 8.81 0.91
N ALA A 22 13.41 9.18 2.07
CA ALA A 22 12.92 8.70 3.35
C ALA A 22 11.45 9.08 3.56
N LEU A 23 10.70 8.18 4.19
CA LEU A 23 9.28 8.38 4.49
C LEU A 23 9.04 8.19 5.99
N ARG A 24 8.21 9.06 6.54
CA ARG A 24 7.73 8.95 7.90
C ARG A 24 6.22 8.82 7.87
N ILE A 25 5.69 7.69 8.37
CA ILE A 25 4.27 7.34 8.25
C ILE A 25 3.74 6.98 9.63
N ALA A 26 2.58 7.54 9.98
CA ALA A 26 1.92 7.26 11.25
C ALA A 26 0.49 6.82 11.02
N GLY A 27 0.04 5.79 11.73
CA GLY A 27 -1.32 5.32 11.56
C GLY A 27 -1.68 4.15 12.46
N PHE A 28 -2.67 3.40 12.03
CA PHE A 28 -3.17 2.23 12.72
C PHE A 28 -2.65 0.97 12.05
N ALA A 29 -2.09 0.06 12.85
CA ALA A 29 -1.51 -1.17 12.35
C ALA A 29 -2.11 -2.37 13.05
N ALA A 30 -2.17 -3.49 12.33
CA ALA A 30 -2.56 -4.78 12.87
C ALA A 30 -1.94 -5.90 12.04
N ASP A 31 -1.87 -7.07 12.64
CA ASP A 31 -1.44 -8.27 11.95
C ASP A 31 -2.66 -9.00 11.40
N PHE A 32 -2.54 -9.50 10.18
CA PHE A 32 -3.60 -10.23 9.48
C PHE A 32 -3.07 -11.57 9.00
N GLY A 33 -3.84 -12.62 9.21
CA GLY A 33 -3.61 -13.90 8.58
C GLY A 33 -4.07 -13.89 7.12
N GLU A 34 -3.84 -14.98 6.44
CA GLU A 34 -4.19 -15.11 5.02
C GLU A 34 -5.70 -14.96 4.79
N THR A 35 -6.53 -15.34 5.78
CA THR A 35 -7.99 -15.37 5.65
C THR A 35 -8.72 -14.18 6.26
N ASP A 36 -8.03 -13.32 7.03
CA ASP A 36 -8.67 -12.21 7.76
C ASP A 36 -8.31 -10.82 7.25
N LYS A 37 -7.80 -10.72 6.02
CA LYS A 37 -7.48 -9.44 5.38
C LYS A 37 -8.69 -8.53 5.17
N ALA A 38 -9.89 -9.05 5.33
CA ALA A 38 -11.12 -8.26 5.29
C ALA A 38 -11.19 -7.22 6.43
N GLY A 39 -10.34 -7.34 7.45
CA GLY A 39 -10.22 -6.34 8.51
C GLY A 39 -9.43 -5.08 8.12
N ILE A 40 -8.70 -5.10 7.01
CA ILE A 40 -7.88 -3.96 6.57
C ILE A 40 -8.72 -2.67 6.38
N PRO A 41 -9.90 -2.70 5.74
CA PRO A 41 -10.71 -1.49 5.61
C PRO A 41 -11.07 -0.82 6.93
N LYS A 42 -11.18 -1.56 8.02
CA LYS A 42 -11.46 -1.00 9.35
C LYS A 42 -10.31 -0.13 9.86
N LEU A 43 -9.07 -0.45 9.51
CA LEU A 43 -7.92 0.40 9.84
C LEU A 43 -8.02 1.75 9.12
N TRP A 44 -8.41 1.73 7.86
CA TRP A 44 -8.63 2.94 7.07
C TRP A 44 -9.75 3.80 7.64
N ASP A 45 -10.86 3.19 8.05
CA ASP A 45 -11.97 3.92 8.68
C ASP A 45 -11.51 4.61 9.97
N ARG A 46 -10.70 3.96 10.78
CA ARG A 46 -10.16 4.54 12.00
C ARG A 46 -9.20 5.70 11.70
N LEU A 47 -8.36 5.56 10.67
CA LEU A 47 -7.45 6.62 10.25
C LEU A 47 -8.20 7.84 9.77
N ILE A 48 -9.16 7.65 8.88
CA ILE A 48 -9.96 8.74 8.29
C ILE A 48 -10.71 9.50 9.38
N ALA A 49 -11.26 8.79 10.36
CA ALA A 49 -11.99 9.40 11.48
C ALA A 49 -11.12 10.32 12.33
N ARG A 50 -9.79 10.16 12.31
CA ARG A 50 -8.85 10.97 13.08
C ARG A 50 -8.11 12.02 12.27
N MET A 51 -8.21 11.96 10.95
CA MET A 51 -7.57 12.96 10.08
C MET A 51 -8.30 14.32 10.15
N PRO A 52 -7.58 15.44 9.92
CA PRO A 52 -6.15 15.54 9.64
C PRO A 52 -5.28 15.49 10.91
N PHE A 53 -3.98 15.25 10.71
CA PHE A 53 -2.98 15.26 11.78
C PHE A 53 -2.04 16.44 11.62
N GLU A 54 -1.53 16.96 12.74
CA GLU A 54 -0.46 17.96 12.73
C GLU A 54 0.79 17.41 12.02
N GLY A 55 1.28 18.17 11.05
CA GLY A 55 2.43 17.77 10.24
C GLY A 55 2.12 16.75 9.15
N GLY A 56 0.85 16.38 8.97
CA GLY A 56 0.43 15.53 7.88
C GLY A 56 0.53 16.23 6.53
N LEU A 57 1.09 15.54 5.53
CA LEU A 57 1.27 16.07 4.18
C LEU A 57 0.09 15.77 3.25
N GLY A 58 -0.89 15.02 3.74
CA GLY A 58 -2.13 14.72 3.03
C GLY A 58 -2.15 13.38 2.31
N GLU A 59 -1.00 12.90 1.80
CA GLU A 59 -0.91 11.59 1.19
C GLU A 59 -1.02 10.49 2.25
N THR A 60 -1.59 9.36 1.87
CA THR A 60 -1.71 8.20 2.74
C THR A 60 -1.02 6.99 2.14
N PHE A 61 -0.64 6.06 3.00
CA PHE A 61 0.06 4.84 2.61
C PHE A 61 -0.55 3.62 3.29
N GLY A 62 -0.64 2.52 2.54
CA GLY A 62 -0.72 1.20 3.14
C GLY A 62 0.69 0.63 3.19
N VAL A 63 1.14 0.23 4.37
CA VAL A 63 2.49 -0.34 4.56
C VAL A 63 2.35 -1.81 4.90
N CYS A 64 2.82 -2.67 3.98
CA CYS A 64 2.74 -4.12 4.12
C CYS A 64 4.11 -4.68 4.48
N SER A 65 4.23 -5.31 5.63
CA SER A 65 5.46 -5.91 6.10
C SER A 65 5.22 -7.30 6.66
N ALA A 66 6.31 -8.02 6.94
CA ALA A 66 6.20 -9.34 7.55
C ALA A 66 5.60 -9.20 8.97
N ALA A 67 4.73 -10.14 9.32
CA ALA A 67 4.20 -10.22 10.67
C ALA A 67 5.30 -10.60 11.67
N ALA A 68 5.03 -10.38 12.96
CA ALA A 68 5.96 -10.71 14.01
C ALA A 68 6.37 -12.19 13.95
N SER A 69 7.59 -12.48 14.43
CA SER A 69 8.12 -13.83 14.53
C SER A 69 7.18 -14.72 15.37
N GLY A 70 6.85 -15.90 14.87
CA GLY A 70 5.92 -16.82 15.50
C GLY A 70 4.48 -16.70 15.03
N SER A 71 4.20 -15.77 14.12
CA SER A 71 2.88 -15.63 13.49
C SER A 71 2.60 -16.79 12.51
N GLU A 72 1.34 -16.95 12.14
CA GLU A 72 0.93 -17.95 11.16
C GLU A 72 1.64 -17.74 9.82
N PRO A 73 1.89 -18.83 9.05
CA PRO A 73 2.38 -18.69 7.68
C PRO A 73 1.44 -17.83 6.84
N GLY A 74 2.00 -16.90 6.06
CA GLY A 74 1.22 -15.98 5.25
C GLY A 74 0.67 -14.76 6.01
N ALA A 75 0.93 -14.67 7.32
CA ALA A 75 0.54 -13.51 8.10
C ALA A 75 1.36 -12.29 7.70
N MET A 76 0.72 -11.13 7.70
CA MET A 76 1.33 -9.85 7.36
C MET A 76 0.93 -8.79 8.37
N ARG A 77 1.80 -7.80 8.55
CA ARG A 77 1.46 -6.58 9.28
C ARG A 77 1.09 -5.51 8.27
N TYR A 78 -0.07 -4.91 8.47
CA TYR A 78 -0.54 -3.82 7.63
C TYR A 78 -0.74 -2.56 8.47
N LEU A 79 -0.22 -1.43 7.99
CA LEU A 79 -0.43 -0.13 8.60
C LEU A 79 -1.12 0.77 7.59
N ALA A 80 -2.28 1.32 7.96
CA ALA A 80 -2.93 2.42 7.24
C ALA A 80 -2.48 3.72 7.89
N GLY A 81 -1.77 4.57 7.14
CA GLY A 81 -1.14 5.73 7.75
C GLY A 81 -1.09 6.97 6.87
N VAL A 82 -0.77 8.08 7.51
CA VAL A 82 -0.55 9.37 6.85
C VAL A 82 0.94 9.65 6.73
N HIS A 83 1.32 10.26 5.63
CA HIS A 83 2.69 10.76 5.44
C HIS A 83 2.89 11.99 6.31
N LEU A 84 3.88 11.96 7.18
CA LEU A 84 4.24 13.06 8.07
C LEU A 84 5.49 13.78 7.58
N SER A 85 5.57 15.08 7.85
CA SER A 85 6.82 15.81 7.65
C SER A 85 7.92 15.31 8.60
N GLU A 86 9.18 15.52 8.25
CA GLU A 86 10.32 15.05 9.05
C GLU A 86 10.32 15.60 10.48
N SER A 87 9.79 16.80 10.67
CA SER A 87 9.77 17.50 11.97
C SER A 87 8.47 17.32 12.74
N ALA A 88 7.49 16.61 12.18
CA ALA A 88 6.21 16.43 12.84
C ALA A 88 6.36 15.59 14.12
N PRO A 89 5.65 15.95 15.19
CA PRO A 89 5.60 15.10 16.38
C PRO A 89 4.89 13.79 16.07
N ALA A 90 5.27 12.71 16.76
CA ALA A 90 4.54 11.45 16.65
C ALA A 90 3.13 11.63 17.21
N PRO A 91 2.07 11.38 16.45
CA PRO A 91 0.72 11.49 16.97
C PRO A 91 0.47 10.47 18.08
N GLU A 92 -0.17 10.91 19.14
CA GLU A 92 -0.47 10.06 20.29
C GLU A 92 -1.37 8.89 19.89
N GLY A 93 -1.01 7.68 20.33
CA GLY A 93 -1.80 6.47 20.10
C GLY A 93 -1.66 5.85 18.73
N LEU A 94 -0.79 6.39 17.86
CA LEU A 94 -0.54 5.84 16.54
C LEU A 94 0.80 5.09 16.49
N ALA A 95 0.84 4.08 15.62
CA ALA A 95 2.09 3.42 15.27
C ALA A 95 2.88 4.28 14.29
N MET A 96 4.20 4.27 14.39
CA MET A 96 5.10 5.00 13.51
C MET A 96 5.95 4.04 12.71
N VAL A 97 6.17 4.38 11.44
CA VAL A 97 7.11 3.68 10.57
C VAL A 97 8.01 4.71 9.91
N ASP A 98 9.32 4.58 10.11
CA ASP A 98 10.33 5.36 9.43
C ASP A 98 11.01 4.47 8.39
N LEU A 99 10.86 4.84 7.11
CA LEU A 99 11.44 4.10 6.00
C LEU A 99 12.63 4.89 5.43
N PRO A 100 13.81 4.26 5.32
CA PRO A 100 14.97 4.92 4.72
C PRO A 100 14.75 5.13 3.21
N PRO A 101 15.55 6.00 2.58
CA PRO A 101 15.54 6.09 1.12
C PRO A 101 15.79 4.73 0.49
N ARG A 102 15.01 4.40 -0.55
CA ARG A 102 15.04 3.06 -1.13
C ARG A 102 14.62 3.11 -2.60
N THR A 103 14.95 2.07 -3.32
CA THR A 103 14.59 1.89 -4.73
C THR A 103 13.41 0.94 -4.84
N TYR A 104 12.42 1.33 -5.66
CA TYR A 104 11.18 0.58 -5.85
C TYR A 104 10.87 0.42 -7.34
N LEU A 105 10.24 -0.69 -7.68
CA LEU A 105 9.43 -0.75 -8.89
C LEU A 105 8.07 -0.12 -8.56
N VAL A 106 7.61 0.78 -9.41
CA VAL A 106 6.37 1.54 -9.18
C VAL A 106 5.35 1.16 -10.26
N PHE A 107 4.18 0.71 -9.79
CA PHE A 107 3.06 0.38 -10.65
C PHE A 107 1.93 1.34 -10.33
N ARG A 108 1.37 1.99 -11.36
CA ARG A 108 0.21 2.87 -11.19
C ARG A 108 -1.05 2.15 -11.65
N GLN A 109 -2.05 2.13 -10.79
CA GLN A 109 -3.35 1.55 -11.06
C GLN A 109 -4.41 2.65 -11.11
N VAL A 110 -5.18 2.69 -12.20
CA VAL A 110 -6.28 3.64 -12.37
C VAL A 110 -7.60 2.93 -12.07
N MET A 111 -8.42 3.52 -11.21
CA MET A 111 -9.71 2.98 -10.80
C MET A 111 -10.76 3.19 -11.88
N ASP A 112 -11.71 2.25 -11.97
CA ASP A 112 -12.79 2.30 -12.95
C ASP A 112 -14.10 2.89 -12.43
N GLY A 113 -14.14 3.27 -11.14
CA GLY A 113 -15.34 3.78 -10.46
C GLY A 113 -16.16 2.73 -9.75
N GLY A 114 -15.83 1.45 -9.93
CA GLY A 114 -16.43 0.36 -9.18
C GLY A 114 -15.82 0.15 -7.80
N PRO A 115 -16.21 -0.92 -7.10
CA PRO A 115 -15.69 -1.22 -5.76
C PRO A 115 -14.16 -1.35 -5.74
N LEU A 116 -13.53 -0.74 -4.75
CA LEU A 116 -12.07 -0.68 -4.64
C LEU A 116 -11.45 -2.07 -4.41
N GLN A 117 -12.01 -2.86 -3.50
CA GLN A 117 -11.41 -4.12 -3.05
C GLN A 117 -11.12 -5.12 -4.19
N PRO A 118 -12.06 -5.42 -5.09
CA PRO A 118 -11.78 -6.33 -6.20
C PRO A 118 -10.70 -5.82 -7.14
N GLN A 119 -10.62 -4.51 -7.36
CA GLN A 119 -9.61 -3.90 -8.21
C GLN A 119 -8.23 -4.00 -7.59
N MET A 120 -8.12 -3.75 -6.28
CA MET A 120 -6.84 -3.88 -5.55
C MET A 120 -6.37 -5.34 -5.54
N LEU A 121 -7.27 -6.29 -5.33
CA LEU A 121 -6.92 -7.71 -5.35
C LEU A 121 -6.44 -8.15 -6.73
N ALA A 122 -7.11 -7.72 -7.79
CA ALA A 122 -6.72 -8.03 -9.17
C ALA A 122 -5.33 -7.48 -9.49
N ALA A 123 -5.04 -6.24 -9.08
CA ALA A 123 -3.73 -5.63 -9.28
C ALA A 123 -2.63 -6.38 -8.51
N ALA A 124 -2.90 -6.75 -7.27
CA ALA A 124 -1.95 -7.53 -6.47
C ALA A 124 -1.62 -8.86 -7.16
N ARG A 125 -2.62 -9.57 -7.66
CA ARG A 125 -2.42 -10.84 -8.38
C ARG A 125 -1.56 -10.65 -9.63
N GLU A 126 -1.79 -9.59 -10.39
CA GLU A 126 -0.99 -9.32 -11.58
C GLU A 126 0.43 -8.92 -11.23
N ILE A 127 0.63 -8.06 -10.24
CA ILE A 127 1.97 -7.62 -9.81
C ILE A 127 2.79 -8.82 -9.34
N TRP A 128 2.29 -9.57 -8.36
CA TRP A 128 3.05 -10.67 -7.75
C TRP A 128 3.08 -11.93 -8.62
N GLY A 129 2.04 -12.19 -9.41
CA GLY A 129 1.94 -13.37 -10.26
C GLY A 129 2.58 -13.24 -11.63
N GLU A 130 2.62 -12.03 -12.19
CA GLU A 130 3.05 -11.82 -13.58
C GLU A 130 4.19 -10.81 -13.71
N ARG A 131 4.03 -9.59 -13.14
CA ARG A 131 4.96 -8.49 -13.39
C ARG A 131 6.29 -8.67 -12.69
N LEU A 132 6.29 -8.99 -11.40
CA LEU A 132 7.52 -9.16 -10.62
C LEU A 132 8.35 -10.34 -11.09
N PRO A 133 7.78 -11.53 -11.34
CA PRO A 133 8.56 -12.65 -11.87
C PRO A 133 9.25 -12.35 -13.20
N ARG A 134 8.66 -11.49 -14.03
CA ARG A 134 9.20 -11.12 -15.33
C ARG A 134 10.10 -9.89 -15.29
N SER A 135 10.17 -9.20 -14.17
CA SER A 135 10.90 -7.93 -14.07
C SER A 135 12.41 -8.09 -14.12
N GLY A 136 12.94 -9.26 -13.77
CA GLY A 136 14.37 -9.47 -13.63
C GLY A 136 14.98 -8.86 -12.37
N HIS A 137 14.16 -8.21 -11.53
CA HIS A 137 14.63 -7.61 -10.28
C HIS A 137 14.41 -8.55 -9.11
N ARG A 138 15.35 -8.51 -8.17
CA ARG A 138 15.23 -9.23 -6.91
C ARG A 138 14.54 -8.35 -5.89
N LEU A 139 13.54 -8.90 -5.19
CA LEU A 139 12.82 -8.17 -4.16
C LEU A 139 13.73 -7.92 -2.96
N ALA A 140 13.68 -6.70 -2.42
CA ALA A 140 14.38 -6.36 -1.19
C ALA A 140 13.54 -6.82 0.02
N GLN A 141 14.20 -7.14 1.12
CA GLN A 141 13.54 -7.44 2.39
C GLN A 141 13.15 -6.14 3.08
N ALA A 142 12.06 -5.56 2.64
CA ALA A 142 11.54 -4.30 3.10
C ALA A 142 10.03 -4.25 2.86
N PRO A 143 9.30 -3.35 3.53
CA PRO A 143 7.87 -3.23 3.28
C PRO A 143 7.55 -2.79 1.85
N ASP A 144 6.52 -3.37 1.26
CA ASP A 144 5.89 -2.83 0.07
C ASP A 144 4.83 -1.82 0.45
N LEU A 145 4.60 -0.85 -0.43
CA LEU A 145 3.75 0.29 -0.12
C LEU A 145 2.63 0.42 -1.15
N GLU A 146 1.45 0.80 -0.65
CA GLU A 146 0.37 1.34 -1.46
C GLU A 146 0.35 2.85 -1.22
N PHE A 147 0.47 3.62 -2.26
CA PHE A 147 0.47 5.09 -2.19
C PHE A 147 -0.88 5.62 -2.67
N TYR A 148 -1.51 6.46 -1.85
CA TYR A 148 -2.77 7.12 -2.18
C TYR A 148 -2.55 8.63 -2.21
N PRO A 149 -2.79 9.30 -3.36
CA PRO A 149 -2.65 10.75 -3.43
C PRO A 149 -3.67 11.49 -2.56
N VAL A 150 -3.39 12.77 -2.28
CA VAL A 150 -4.19 13.60 -1.39
C VAL A 150 -5.68 13.63 -1.77
N ASP A 151 -5.96 13.64 -3.07
CA ASP A 151 -7.31 13.73 -3.62
C ASP A 151 -7.93 12.39 -4.01
N PHE A 152 -7.35 11.29 -3.53
CA PHE A 152 -7.86 9.96 -3.85
C PHE A 152 -9.27 9.76 -3.31
N THR A 153 -10.17 9.35 -4.21
CA THR A 153 -11.56 9.00 -3.88
C THR A 153 -11.83 7.58 -4.38
N PRO A 154 -12.09 6.61 -3.49
CA PRO A 154 -12.14 5.18 -3.86
C PRO A 154 -13.13 4.83 -4.97
N ASP A 155 -14.29 5.47 -4.98
CA ASP A 155 -15.38 5.13 -5.90
C ASP A 155 -15.43 6.01 -7.15
N GLN A 156 -14.35 6.71 -7.44
CA GLN A 156 -14.30 7.64 -8.57
C GLN A 156 -13.47 7.07 -9.71
N ALA A 157 -14.07 6.99 -10.90
CA ALA A 157 -13.34 6.63 -12.12
C ALA A 157 -12.23 7.64 -12.41
N GLY A 158 -11.05 7.15 -12.74
CA GLY A 158 -9.87 7.99 -12.96
C GLY A 158 -9.03 8.27 -11.72
N ALA A 159 -9.54 7.98 -10.51
CA ALA A 159 -8.72 7.98 -9.31
C ALA A 159 -7.59 6.95 -9.47
N TRP A 160 -6.43 7.21 -8.89
CA TRP A 160 -5.30 6.30 -9.07
C TRP A 160 -4.56 6.08 -7.77
N VAL A 161 -3.91 4.90 -7.70
CA VAL A 161 -3.01 4.53 -6.61
C VAL A 161 -1.70 4.05 -7.22
N GLU A 162 -0.64 4.04 -6.41
CA GLU A 162 0.61 3.42 -6.82
C GLU A 162 0.97 2.28 -5.86
N TRP A 163 1.55 1.26 -6.44
CA TRP A 163 2.16 0.15 -5.71
C TRP A 163 3.67 0.31 -5.81
N TRP A 164 4.34 0.44 -4.66
CA TRP A 164 5.79 0.59 -4.60
C TRP A 164 6.38 -0.70 -4.04
N ILE A 165 7.06 -1.43 -4.89
CA ILE A 165 7.63 -2.73 -4.52
C ILE A 165 9.13 -2.57 -4.38
N PRO A 166 9.70 -2.77 -3.17
CA PRO A 166 11.13 -2.56 -2.96
C PRO A 166 11.95 -3.62 -3.67
N VAL A 167 13.01 -3.18 -4.36
CA VAL A 167 13.91 -4.06 -5.11
C VAL A 167 15.36 -3.79 -4.72
N GLU A 168 16.19 -4.83 -4.84
CA GLU A 168 17.63 -4.69 -4.69
C GLU A 168 18.21 -3.97 -5.89
N VAL A 169 19.26 -3.21 -5.65
CA VAL A 169 20.00 -2.47 -6.68
C VAL A 169 21.28 -3.17 -7.02
#